data_b49b8d5e263bc8e7fabd9a12853ae057
#
_entry.id   b49b8d5e263bc8e7fabd9a12853ae057
#
_cell.length_a   1.000
_cell.length_b   1.000
_cell.length_c   1.000
_cell.angle_alpha   90.00
_cell.angle_beta   90.00
_cell.angle_gamma   90.00
#
_symmetry.space_group_name_H-M   'P 1'
#
loop_
_entity.id
_entity.type
_entity.pdbx_description
1 polymer ?
#
loop_
_entity_poly.entity_id
_entity_poly.type
_entity_poly.pdbx_seq_one_letter_code
_entity_poly.pdbx_strand_id
1 'polypeptide(L)'
;IGRGGAEIMGREGAVVIATDLVAERAEETARRIRDAGGRATAHKLDVTSDAEIERLIEQTAKAYGRIDILHNHAGIQVEGTLEQVPASGLDASYAINVRAHFVAAKAALPHMKRQGKGVIINTSSNSGVFFDKGMLAYITSKTAVIAMTRQMALDYGPHNIRVNALCPGWVDTPFNDPYMRQMGGRAALEAYVKDKIPMGRWASVDEIAESILYLASDRSSYMTGHALVVDGGECIG
;
A
#
# COMPACT_ATOMS: atom_id res chain seq x y z
N ILE A 1 -4.33 0.13 7.84
CA ILE A 1 -4.81 0.05 6.44
C ILE A 1 -4.54 -1.36 5.88
N GLY A 2 -3.29 -1.83 5.81
CA GLY A 2 -2.96 -3.14 5.20
C GLY A 2 -3.71 -4.32 5.81
N ARG A 3 -3.85 -4.36 7.15
CA ARG A 3 -4.66 -5.37 7.84
C ARG A 3 -6.13 -5.30 7.40
N GLY A 4 -6.74 -4.11 7.39
CA GLY A 4 -8.14 -3.95 6.95
C GLY A 4 -8.35 -4.43 5.51
N GLY A 5 -7.42 -4.11 4.59
CA GLY A 5 -7.46 -4.64 3.23
C GLY A 5 -7.33 -6.16 3.17
N ALA A 6 -6.48 -6.76 4.01
CA ALA A 6 -6.35 -8.22 4.10
C ALA A 6 -7.63 -8.87 4.64
N GLU A 7 -8.22 -8.32 5.70
CA GLU A 7 -9.46 -8.82 6.32
C GLU A 7 -10.65 -8.74 5.37
N ILE A 8 -10.83 -7.61 4.65
CA ILE A 8 -11.94 -7.48 3.70
C ILE A 8 -11.78 -8.43 2.51
N MET A 9 -10.58 -8.58 1.96
CA MET A 9 -10.34 -9.55 0.88
C MET A 9 -10.58 -10.99 1.36
N GLY A 10 -10.20 -11.31 2.61
CA GLY A 10 -10.49 -12.62 3.21
C GLY A 10 -11.98 -12.89 3.35
N ARG A 11 -12.79 -11.90 3.75
CA ARG A 11 -14.27 -12.00 3.81
C ARG A 11 -14.90 -12.24 2.44
N GLU A 12 -14.32 -11.66 1.39
CA GLU A 12 -14.75 -11.86 0.00
C GLU A 12 -14.21 -13.16 -0.64
N GLY A 13 -13.62 -14.03 0.17
CA GLY A 13 -13.24 -15.39 -0.24
C GLY A 13 -11.82 -15.56 -0.77
N ALA A 14 -11.00 -14.52 -0.75
CA ALA A 14 -9.59 -14.66 -1.12
C ALA A 14 -8.83 -15.54 -0.12
N VAL A 15 -7.82 -16.27 -0.61
CA VAL A 15 -6.77 -16.84 0.23
C VAL A 15 -5.73 -15.76 0.45
N VAL A 16 -5.57 -15.30 1.68
CA VAL A 16 -4.70 -14.18 2.03
C VAL A 16 -3.35 -14.68 2.54
N ILE A 17 -2.27 -14.19 1.95
CA ILE A 17 -0.90 -14.37 2.44
C ILE A 17 -0.53 -13.07 3.18
N ALA A 18 -0.76 -13.07 4.49
CA ALA A 18 -0.47 -11.91 5.34
C ALA A 18 1.02 -11.83 5.66
N THR A 19 1.62 -10.66 5.45
CA THR A 19 3.06 -10.45 5.68
C THR A 19 3.29 -9.24 6.58
N ASP A 20 4.28 -9.33 7.44
CA ASP A 20 4.77 -8.21 8.26
C ASP A 20 6.25 -8.48 8.63
N LEU A 21 7.01 -7.42 8.91
CA LEU A 21 8.37 -7.53 9.46
C LEU A 21 8.35 -8.22 10.85
N VAL A 22 7.25 -8.04 11.58
CA VAL A 22 6.99 -8.65 12.89
C VAL A 22 6.04 -9.82 12.70
N ALA A 23 6.56 -11.05 12.93
CA ALA A 23 5.81 -12.29 12.67
C ALA A 23 4.46 -12.35 13.40
N GLU A 24 4.40 -11.86 14.63
CA GLU A 24 3.20 -11.84 15.47
C GLU A 24 2.09 -10.96 14.86
N ARG A 25 2.45 -9.87 14.19
CA ARG A 25 1.47 -9.00 13.50
C ARG A 25 0.89 -9.66 12.26
N ALA A 26 1.72 -10.37 11.50
CA ALA A 26 1.25 -11.17 10.37
C ALA A 26 0.31 -12.28 10.85
N GLU A 27 0.68 -13.01 11.92
CA GLU A 27 -0.14 -14.07 12.50
C GLU A 27 -1.46 -13.54 13.07
N GLU A 28 -1.44 -12.40 13.77
CA GLU A 28 -2.68 -11.78 14.25
C GLU A 28 -3.64 -11.47 13.09
N THR A 29 -3.13 -10.93 11.98
CA THR A 29 -3.95 -10.65 10.80
C THR A 29 -4.52 -11.94 10.20
N ALA A 30 -3.70 -12.96 10.01
CA ALA A 30 -4.13 -14.25 9.48
C ALA A 30 -5.14 -14.94 10.40
N ARG A 31 -4.94 -14.89 11.71
CA ARG A 31 -5.87 -15.43 12.70
C ARG A 31 -7.24 -14.76 12.63
N ARG A 32 -7.30 -13.41 12.58
CA ARG A 32 -8.57 -12.67 12.46
C ARG A 32 -9.35 -13.08 11.21
N ILE A 33 -8.66 -13.27 10.08
CA ILE A 33 -9.29 -13.72 8.84
C ILE A 33 -9.84 -15.13 9.00
N ARG A 34 -9.09 -16.07 9.63
CA ARG A 34 -9.54 -17.44 9.87
C ARG A 34 -10.71 -17.49 10.85
N ASP A 35 -10.66 -16.70 11.94
CA ASP A 35 -11.73 -16.59 12.95
C ASP A 35 -13.04 -16.07 12.32
N ALA A 36 -12.94 -15.25 11.27
CA ALA A 36 -14.09 -14.78 10.47
C ALA A 36 -14.51 -15.77 9.36
N GLY A 37 -13.97 -17.00 9.33
CA GLY A 37 -14.32 -18.03 8.35
C GLY A 37 -13.55 -17.95 7.02
N GLY A 38 -12.62 -17.01 6.86
CA GLY A 38 -11.76 -16.88 5.68
C GLY A 38 -10.53 -17.80 5.72
N ARG A 39 -9.70 -17.71 4.70
CA ARG A 39 -8.47 -18.49 4.56
C ARG A 39 -7.25 -17.58 4.55
N ALA A 40 -6.31 -17.78 5.47
CA ALA A 40 -5.08 -16.99 5.52
C ALA A 40 -3.91 -17.77 6.10
N THR A 41 -2.72 -17.45 5.61
CA THR A 41 -1.43 -17.81 6.20
C THR A 41 -0.63 -16.56 6.54
N ALA A 42 0.28 -16.69 7.50
CA ALA A 42 1.13 -15.61 7.97
C ALA A 42 2.59 -15.89 7.66
N HIS A 43 3.33 -14.87 7.23
CA HIS A 43 4.75 -14.96 6.95
C HIS A 43 5.47 -13.72 7.46
N LYS A 44 6.57 -13.92 8.20
CA LYS A 44 7.53 -12.84 8.44
C LYS A 44 8.20 -12.49 7.12
N LEU A 45 8.26 -11.20 6.81
CA LEU A 45 8.89 -10.70 5.59
C LEU A 45 9.57 -9.36 5.86
N ASP A 46 10.88 -9.32 5.62
CA ASP A 46 11.58 -8.05 5.48
C ASP A 46 11.56 -7.63 4.00
N VAL A 47 10.81 -6.58 3.71
CA VAL A 47 10.67 -6.06 2.34
C VAL A 47 11.93 -5.38 1.81
N THR A 48 12.97 -5.18 2.62
CA THR A 48 14.29 -4.72 2.17
C THR A 48 15.14 -5.85 1.59
N SER A 49 14.73 -7.11 1.82
CA SER A 49 15.38 -8.31 1.30
C SER A 49 14.70 -8.80 0.01
N ASP A 50 15.30 -8.52 -1.14
CA ASP A 50 14.80 -9.00 -2.42
C ASP A 50 14.59 -10.52 -2.43
N ALA A 51 15.57 -11.25 -1.90
CA ALA A 51 15.53 -12.71 -1.87
C ALA A 51 14.36 -13.25 -1.02
N GLU A 52 13.97 -12.55 0.06
CA GLU A 52 12.80 -12.95 0.86
C GLU A 52 11.51 -12.70 0.10
N ILE A 53 11.38 -11.56 -0.57
CA ILE A 53 10.22 -11.24 -1.41
C ILE A 53 10.07 -12.28 -2.53
N GLU A 54 11.11 -12.50 -3.31
CA GLU A 54 11.10 -13.45 -4.43
C GLU A 54 10.76 -14.86 -3.97
N ARG A 55 11.38 -15.33 -2.89
CA ARG A 55 11.12 -16.65 -2.29
C ARG A 55 9.66 -16.79 -1.87
N LEU A 56 9.09 -15.80 -1.17
CA LEU A 56 7.71 -15.87 -0.69
C LEU A 56 6.71 -15.90 -1.85
N ILE A 57 6.92 -15.09 -2.87
CA ILE A 57 6.07 -15.08 -4.07
C ILE A 57 6.12 -16.43 -4.80
N GLU A 58 7.33 -16.98 -5.00
CA GLU A 58 7.48 -18.29 -5.64
C GLU A 58 6.86 -19.43 -4.82
N GLN A 59 7.04 -19.43 -3.50
CA GLN A 59 6.39 -20.38 -2.60
C GLN A 59 4.88 -20.28 -2.66
N THR A 60 4.32 -19.06 -2.69
CA THR A 60 2.88 -18.83 -2.84
C THR A 60 2.36 -19.36 -4.17
N ALA A 61 3.03 -19.01 -5.26
CA ALA A 61 2.67 -19.51 -6.60
C ALA A 61 2.72 -21.03 -6.69
N LYS A 62 3.73 -21.67 -6.06
CA LYS A 62 3.85 -23.14 -6.01
C LYS A 62 2.73 -23.77 -5.17
N ALA A 63 2.38 -23.17 -4.02
CA ALA A 63 1.39 -23.72 -3.10
C ALA A 63 -0.04 -23.63 -3.62
N TYR A 64 -0.37 -22.53 -4.34
CA TYR A 64 -1.74 -22.25 -4.79
C TYR A 64 -1.91 -22.31 -6.32
N GLY A 65 -0.85 -22.49 -7.08
CA GLY A 65 -0.87 -22.55 -8.54
C GLY A 65 -1.07 -21.20 -9.23
N ARG A 66 -1.27 -20.12 -8.47
CA ARG A 66 -1.60 -18.78 -8.96
C ARG A 66 -1.28 -17.66 -8.00
N ILE A 67 -1.19 -16.43 -8.55
CA ILE A 67 -1.17 -15.17 -7.81
C ILE A 67 -2.15 -14.23 -8.51
N ASP A 68 -3.28 -13.92 -7.89
CA ASP A 68 -4.32 -13.08 -8.49
C ASP A 68 -4.12 -11.61 -8.19
N ILE A 69 -3.76 -11.32 -6.94
CA ILE A 69 -3.65 -9.97 -6.41
C ILE A 69 -2.33 -9.83 -5.68
N LEU A 70 -1.57 -8.82 -6.02
CA LEU A 70 -0.43 -8.34 -5.25
C LEU A 70 -0.77 -6.96 -4.67
N HIS A 71 -0.87 -6.86 -3.35
CA HIS A 71 -1.03 -5.59 -2.65
C HIS A 71 0.29 -5.18 -2.01
N ASN A 72 1.01 -4.29 -2.63
CA ASN A 72 2.21 -3.65 -2.11
C ASN A 72 1.80 -2.53 -1.15
N HIS A 73 1.89 -2.79 0.16
CA HIS A 73 1.42 -1.86 1.19
C HIS A 73 2.52 -1.37 2.13
N ALA A 74 3.56 -2.18 2.36
CA ALA A 74 4.66 -1.81 3.25
C ALA A 74 5.23 -0.45 2.87
N GLY A 75 5.44 0.39 3.88
CA GLY A 75 5.96 1.73 3.67
C GLY A 75 6.40 2.36 4.98
N ILE A 76 7.28 3.35 4.87
CA ILE A 76 7.72 4.21 5.97
C ILE A 76 7.56 5.67 5.60
N GLN A 77 7.49 6.50 6.63
CA GLN A 77 7.47 7.94 6.51
C GLN A 77 8.77 8.50 7.13
N VAL A 78 9.56 9.19 6.31
CA VAL A 78 10.73 9.93 6.75
C VAL A 78 10.48 11.40 6.49
N GLU A 79 10.39 12.16 7.56
CA GLU A 79 10.05 13.57 7.58
C GLU A 79 11.30 14.44 7.58
N GLY A 80 11.15 15.67 7.14
CA GLY A 80 12.16 16.70 7.15
C GLY A 80 12.31 17.44 5.82
N THR A 81 12.93 18.62 5.91
CA THR A 81 13.36 19.41 4.74
C THR A 81 14.64 18.82 4.14
N LEU A 82 15.15 19.41 3.06
CA LEU A 82 16.40 18.98 2.41
C LEU A 82 17.59 18.99 3.37
N GLU A 83 17.67 19.97 4.27
CA GLU A 83 18.76 20.09 5.24
C GLU A 83 18.62 19.11 6.42
N GLN A 84 17.40 18.63 6.70
CA GLN A 84 17.10 17.79 7.86
C GLN A 84 17.16 16.30 7.56
N VAL A 85 16.77 15.90 6.33
CA VAL A 85 16.74 14.49 5.95
C VAL A 85 18.15 13.99 5.65
N PRO A 86 18.70 13.03 6.42
CA PRO A 86 19.96 12.41 6.06
C PRO A 86 19.81 11.56 4.78
N ALA A 87 20.89 11.41 4.01
CA ALA A 87 20.87 10.57 2.80
C ALA A 87 20.36 9.15 3.08
N SER A 88 20.72 8.56 4.22
CA SER A 88 20.21 7.25 4.65
C SER A 88 18.69 7.21 4.85
N GLY A 89 18.06 8.33 5.21
CA GLY A 89 16.60 8.44 5.31
C GLY A 89 15.92 8.43 3.94
N LEU A 90 16.52 9.08 2.95
CA LEU A 90 16.09 9.00 1.56
C LEU A 90 16.26 7.56 1.03
N ASP A 91 17.44 6.94 1.24
CA ASP A 91 17.71 5.58 0.82
C ASP A 91 16.70 4.58 1.42
N ALA A 92 16.41 4.69 2.72
CA ALA A 92 15.42 3.86 3.39
C ALA A 92 14.00 4.05 2.81
N SER A 93 13.60 5.31 2.54
CA SER A 93 12.33 5.61 1.90
C SER A 93 12.21 4.95 0.52
N TYR A 94 13.26 5.03 -0.29
CA TYR A 94 13.26 4.39 -1.60
C TYR A 94 13.35 2.86 -1.52
N ALA A 95 14.15 2.32 -0.61
CA ALA A 95 14.26 0.86 -0.43
C ALA A 95 12.89 0.23 -0.08
N ILE A 96 12.16 0.82 0.85
CA ILE A 96 10.91 0.25 1.36
C ILE A 96 9.70 0.69 0.50
N ASN A 97 9.56 1.99 0.20
CA ASN A 97 8.36 2.49 -0.46
C ASN A 97 8.35 2.23 -1.98
N VAL A 98 9.53 2.10 -2.62
CA VAL A 98 9.63 2.00 -4.09
C VAL A 98 10.21 0.65 -4.51
N ARG A 99 11.45 0.34 -4.07
CA ARG A 99 12.18 -0.84 -4.51
C ARG A 99 11.47 -2.14 -4.13
N ALA A 100 10.95 -2.23 -2.91
CA ALA A 100 10.19 -3.40 -2.46
C ALA A 100 8.96 -3.67 -3.36
N HIS A 101 8.21 -2.63 -3.73
CA HIS A 101 7.06 -2.74 -4.65
C HIS A 101 7.50 -3.22 -6.04
N PHE A 102 8.62 -2.68 -6.54
CA PHE A 102 9.18 -3.12 -7.82
C PHE A 102 9.58 -4.60 -7.81
N VAL A 103 10.33 -5.04 -6.77
CA VAL A 103 10.80 -6.43 -6.67
C VAL A 103 9.63 -7.40 -6.54
N ALA A 104 8.64 -7.08 -5.69
CA ALA A 104 7.45 -7.91 -5.55
C ALA A 104 6.65 -8.01 -6.85
N ALA A 105 6.44 -6.89 -7.54
CA ALA A 105 5.75 -6.88 -8.83
C ALA A 105 6.53 -7.69 -9.89
N LYS A 106 7.85 -7.52 -9.96
CA LYS A 106 8.72 -8.27 -10.88
C LYS A 106 8.65 -9.77 -10.64
N ALA A 107 8.61 -10.20 -9.38
CA ALA A 107 8.50 -11.62 -9.02
C ALA A 107 7.11 -12.20 -9.32
N ALA A 108 6.03 -11.45 -9.08
CA ALA A 108 4.66 -11.90 -9.34
C ALA A 108 4.29 -11.93 -10.83
N LEU A 109 4.89 -11.04 -11.62
CA LEU A 109 4.55 -10.82 -13.03
C LEU A 109 4.59 -12.09 -13.91
N PRO A 110 5.61 -12.96 -13.86
CA PRO A 110 5.63 -14.18 -14.68
C PRO A 110 4.44 -15.10 -14.41
N HIS A 111 3.99 -15.18 -13.14
CA HIS A 111 2.83 -15.97 -12.76
C HIS A 111 1.54 -15.36 -13.31
N MET A 112 1.33 -14.05 -13.12
CA MET A 112 0.16 -13.32 -13.63
C MET A 112 0.09 -13.39 -15.17
N LYS A 113 1.22 -13.28 -15.87
CA LYS A 113 1.26 -13.42 -17.34
C LYS A 113 0.85 -14.82 -17.81
N ARG A 114 1.32 -15.88 -17.15
CA ARG A 114 0.91 -17.25 -17.46
C ARG A 114 -0.59 -17.49 -17.22
N GLN A 115 -1.16 -16.82 -16.22
CA GLN A 115 -2.60 -16.87 -15.90
C GLN A 115 -3.47 -16.08 -16.89
N GLY A 116 -2.88 -15.14 -17.65
CA GLY A 116 -3.62 -14.20 -18.49
C GLY A 116 -4.49 -13.20 -17.70
N LYS A 117 -4.24 -13.04 -16.40
CA LYS A 117 -4.94 -12.10 -15.51
C LYS A 117 -4.11 -11.82 -14.27
N GLY A 118 -4.15 -10.58 -13.78
CA GLY A 118 -3.53 -10.19 -12.51
C GLY A 118 -3.96 -8.79 -12.07
N VAL A 119 -3.82 -8.52 -10.77
CA VAL A 119 -4.04 -7.20 -10.21
C VAL A 119 -2.87 -6.83 -9.31
N ILE A 120 -2.29 -5.67 -9.52
CA ILE A 120 -1.26 -5.09 -8.65
C ILE A 120 -1.82 -3.77 -8.08
N ILE A 121 -1.81 -3.66 -6.76
CA ILE A 121 -2.19 -2.45 -6.04
C ILE A 121 -0.94 -1.95 -5.32
N ASN A 122 -0.49 -0.76 -5.68
CA ASN A 122 0.64 -0.10 -5.03
C ASN A 122 0.11 0.98 -4.07
N THR A 123 0.37 0.87 -2.78
CA THR A 123 -0.01 1.92 -1.83
C THR A 123 0.97 3.08 -1.91
N SER A 124 0.49 4.18 -2.51
CA SER A 124 1.15 5.48 -2.48
C SER A 124 0.65 6.30 -1.28
N SER A 125 0.29 7.53 -1.51
CA SER A 125 -0.32 8.49 -0.59
C SER A 125 -0.95 9.62 -1.41
N ASN A 126 -1.88 10.37 -0.84
CA ASN A 126 -2.26 11.67 -1.41
C ASN A 126 -1.04 12.59 -1.52
N SER A 127 -0.04 12.46 -0.62
CA SER A 127 1.27 13.13 -0.71
C SER A 127 2.09 12.76 -1.95
N GLY A 128 1.71 11.74 -2.72
CA GLY A 128 2.28 11.48 -4.05
C GLY A 128 1.71 12.36 -5.15
N VAL A 129 0.63 13.09 -4.88
CA VAL A 129 -0.10 13.99 -5.79
C VAL A 129 -0.09 15.43 -5.28
N PHE A 130 -0.19 15.59 -3.96
CA PHE A 130 -0.21 16.84 -3.22
C PHE A 130 1.09 16.97 -2.39
N PHE A 131 1.59 18.21 -2.21
CA PHE A 131 2.90 18.42 -1.59
C PHE A 131 2.79 19.20 -0.28
N ASP A 132 3.28 18.59 0.79
CA ASP A 132 3.39 19.17 2.13
C ASP A 132 4.81 19.58 2.47
N LYS A 133 4.96 20.57 3.35
CA LYS A 133 6.27 21.00 3.87
C LYS A 133 6.88 19.91 4.76
N GLY A 134 8.20 19.76 4.68
CA GLY A 134 8.94 18.87 5.56
C GLY A 134 8.73 17.38 5.28
N MET A 135 8.39 16.99 4.06
CA MET A 135 8.09 15.62 3.67
C MET A 135 8.92 15.14 2.46
N LEU A 136 10.12 15.70 2.26
CA LEU A 136 10.89 15.52 1.02
C LEU A 136 11.06 14.04 0.62
N ALA A 137 11.64 13.22 1.51
CA ALA A 137 11.95 11.83 1.20
C ALA A 137 10.68 10.99 1.01
N TYR A 138 9.65 11.25 1.82
CA TYR A 138 8.37 10.57 1.72
C TYR A 138 7.65 10.89 0.41
N ILE A 139 7.43 12.19 0.13
CA ILE A 139 6.73 12.66 -1.07
C ILE A 139 7.41 12.15 -2.34
N THR A 140 8.74 12.30 -2.45
CA THR A 140 9.46 11.84 -3.64
C THR A 140 9.30 10.33 -3.85
N SER A 141 9.36 9.52 -2.79
CA SER A 141 9.15 8.09 -2.88
C SER A 141 7.71 7.74 -3.29
N LYS A 142 6.69 8.43 -2.74
CA LYS A 142 5.28 8.17 -3.06
C LYS A 142 4.90 8.65 -4.47
N THR A 143 5.50 9.75 -4.94
CA THR A 143 5.39 10.16 -6.35
C THR A 143 6.01 9.14 -7.30
N ALA A 144 7.18 8.58 -6.93
CA ALA A 144 7.82 7.51 -7.71
C ALA A 144 6.93 6.26 -7.82
N VAL A 145 6.20 5.88 -6.76
CA VAL A 145 5.22 4.78 -6.80
C VAL A 145 4.12 5.03 -7.83
N ILE A 146 3.60 6.25 -7.92
CA ILE A 146 2.57 6.60 -8.93
C ILE A 146 3.14 6.50 -10.35
N ALA A 147 4.34 7.04 -10.57
CA ALA A 147 5.01 6.95 -11.87
C ALA A 147 5.26 5.48 -12.28
N MET A 148 5.78 4.66 -11.36
CA MET A 148 6.01 3.23 -11.57
C MET A 148 4.70 2.49 -11.86
N THR A 149 3.61 2.81 -11.16
CA THR A 149 2.27 2.23 -11.39
C THR A 149 1.78 2.49 -12.80
N ARG A 150 1.91 3.73 -13.29
CA ARG A 150 1.50 4.13 -14.64
C ARG A 150 2.31 3.41 -15.71
N GLN A 151 3.64 3.32 -15.53
CA GLN A 151 4.50 2.60 -16.46
C GLN A 151 4.16 1.11 -16.50
N MET A 152 4.00 0.47 -15.33
CA MET A 152 3.58 -0.94 -15.28
C MET A 152 2.22 -1.18 -15.95
N ALA A 153 1.25 -0.27 -15.75
CA ALA A 153 -0.06 -0.39 -16.37
C ALA A 153 0.00 -0.34 -17.89
N LEU A 154 0.84 0.55 -18.45
CA LEU A 154 1.08 0.66 -19.88
C LEU A 154 1.71 -0.62 -20.44
N ASP A 155 2.76 -1.14 -19.79
CA ASP A 155 3.51 -2.29 -20.24
C ASP A 155 2.72 -3.60 -20.15
N TYR A 156 1.86 -3.75 -19.12
CA TYR A 156 1.22 -5.02 -18.79
C TYR A 156 -0.29 -5.07 -19.01
N GLY A 157 -0.92 -3.96 -19.37
CA GLY A 157 -2.31 -3.93 -19.83
C GLY A 157 -2.61 -4.92 -20.97
N PRO A 158 -1.77 -5.07 -21.99
CA PRO A 158 -1.95 -6.08 -23.04
C PRO A 158 -1.98 -7.53 -22.53
N HIS A 159 -1.47 -7.80 -21.33
CA HIS A 159 -1.52 -9.10 -20.67
C HIS A 159 -2.70 -9.28 -19.73
N ASN A 160 -3.70 -8.36 -19.77
CA ASN A 160 -4.82 -8.35 -18.84
C ASN A 160 -4.39 -8.26 -17.38
N ILE A 161 -3.31 -7.51 -17.10
CA ILE A 161 -2.82 -7.22 -15.75
C ILE A 161 -3.12 -5.74 -15.46
N ARG A 162 -3.95 -5.50 -14.44
CA ARG A 162 -4.27 -4.14 -13.99
C ARG A 162 -3.29 -3.71 -12.89
N VAL A 163 -2.80 -2.50 -12.98
CA VAL A 163 -1.89 -1.93 -11.98
C VAL A 163 -2.41 -0.54 -11.59
N ASN A 164 -2.78 -0.36 -10.34
CA ASN A 164 -3.29 0.92 -9.84
C ASN A 164 -2.57 1.32 -8.55
N ALA A 165 -2.48 2.62 -8.29
CA ALA A 165 -2.02 3.17 -7.03
C ALA A 165 -3.22 3.54 -6.15
N LEU A 166 -3.18 3.15 -4.88
CA LEU A 166 -4.05 3.68 -3.85
C LEU A 166 -3.34 4.83 -3.16
N CYS A 167 -4.00 5.98 -3.06
CA CYS A 167 -3.45 7.21 -2.50
C CYS A 167 -4.33 7.68 -1.32
N PRO A 168 -4.21 7.07 -0.13
CA PRO A 168 -4.94 7.50 1.05
C PRO A 168 -4.46 8.87 1.53
N GLY A 169 -5.38 9.68 2.07
CA GLY A 169 -5.07 10.81 2.92
C GLY A 169 -4.91 10.39 4.38
N TRP A 170 -5.38 11.23 5.29
CA TRP A 170 -5.30 10.98 6.73
C TRP A 170 -6.22 9.85 7.18
N VAL A 171 -5.63 8.82 7.76
CA VAL A 171 -6.33 7.66 8.34
C VAL A 171 -5.88 7.53 9.80
N ASP A 172 -6.81 7.40 10.75
CA ASP A 172 -6.47 7.29 12.17
C ASP A 172 -5.75 5.96 12.46
N THR A 173 -4.42 6.01 12.37
CA THR A 173 -3.53 4.86 12.57
C THR A 173 -2.21 5.29 13.20
N PRO A 174 -1.49 4.39 13.89
CA PRO A 174 -0.16 4.69 14.47
C PRO A 174 0.90 5.09 13.43
N PHE A 175 0.65 4.90 12.15
CA PHE A 175 1.55 5.34 11.08
C PHE A 175 1.79 6.87 11.12
N ASN A 176 0.81 7.62 11.61
CA ASN A 176 0.87 9.07 11.69
C ASN A 176 1.54 9.61 12.96
N ASP A 177 1.91 8.74 13.91
CA ASP A 177 2.48 9.16 15.21
C ASP A 177 3.73 10.05 15.08
N PRO A 178 4.69 9.81 14.16
CA PRO A 178 5.83 10.69 13.97
C PRO A 178 5.41 12.10 13.57
N TYR A 179 4.57 12.22 12.54
CA TYR A 179 4.07 13.50 12.04
C TYR A 179 3.21 14.23 13.08
N MET A 180 2.38 13.50 13.79
CA MET A 180 1.58 14.04 14.90
C MET A 180 2.46 14.69 15.97
N ARG A 181 3.60 14.06 16.32
CA ARG A 181 4.57 14.67 17.25
C ARG A 181 5.19 15.95 16.70
N GLN A 182 5.54 15.95 15.40
CA GLN A 182 6.10 17.13 14.72
C GLN A 182 5.10 18.31 14.72
N MET A 183 3.81 18.03 14.57
CA MET A 183 2.76 19.05 14.60
C MET A 183 2.41 19.59 15.99
N GLY A 184 2.97 19.02 17.06
CA GLY A 184 2.68 19.45 18.44
C GLY A 184 1.64 18.59 19.15
N GLY A 185 1.34 17.39 18.64
CA GLY A 185 0.49 16.38 19.28
C GLY A 185 -0.87 16.19 18.61
N ARG A 186 -1.65 15.25 19.17
CA ARG A 186 -2.94 14.83 18.61
C ARG A 186 -3.93 15.96 18.39
N ALA A 187 -4.07 16.86 19.39
CA ALA A 187 -5.00 17.98 19.30
C ALA A 187 -4.69 18.94 18.14
N ALA A 188 -3.39 19.19 17.88
CA ALA A 188 -2.96 20.03 16.76
C ALA A 188 -3.29 19.37 15.41
N LEU A 189 -3.07 18.06 15.31
CA LEU A 189 -3.39 17.32 14.11
C LEU A 189 -4.90 17.19 13.87
N GLU A 190 -5.71 17.01 14.92
CA GLU A 190 -7.19 17.03 14.82
C GLU A 190 -7.71 18.39 14.37
N ALA A 191 -7.13 19.48 14.86
CA ALA A 191 -7.46 20.83 14.40
C ALA A 191 -7.10 21.02 12.92
N TYR A 192 -5.94 20.52 12.49
CA TYR A 192 -5.53 20.53 11.08
C TYR A 192 -6.53 19.74 10.21
N VAL A 193 -6.85 18.51 10.60
CA VAL A 193 -7.81 17.65 9.87
C VAL A 193 -9.16 18.34 9.72
N LYS A 194 -9.64 18.98 10.80
CA LYS A 194 -10.92 19.70 10.79
C LYS A 194 -10.92 20.94 9.88
N ASP A 195 -9.77 21.63 9.77
CA ASP A 195 -9.63 22.87 9.00
C ASP A 195 -9.30 22.60 7.52
N LYS A 196 -8.42 21.63 7.25
CA LYS A 196 -7.85 21.43 5.91
C LYS A 196 -8.53 20.36 5.08
N ILE A 197 -9.15 19.37 5.73
CA ILE A 197 -9.86 18.32 4.99
C ILE A 197 -11.32 18.74 4.80
N PRO A 198 -11.84 18.87 3.59
CA PRO A 198 -13.23 19.27 3.35
C PRO A 198 -14.27 18.44 4.11
N MET A 199 -14.04 17.13 4.27
CA MET A 199 -14.91 16.27 5.09
C MET A 199 -14.72 16.47 6.59
N GLY A 200 -13.75 17.23 7.07
CA GLY A 200 -13.50 17.64 8.45
C GLY A 200 -13.18 16.47 9.41
N ARG A 201 -12.75 15.32 8.91
CA ARG A 201 -12.48 14.13 9.71
C ARG A 201 -11.43 13.22 9.06
N TRP A 202 -10.87 12.35 9.89
CA TRP A 202 -10.06 11.21 9.43
C TRP A 202 -10.92 10.20 8.66
N ALA A 203 -10.30 9.48 7.75
CA ALA A 203 -10.87 8.25 7.24
C ALA A 203 -10.71 7.13 8.28
N SER A 204 -11.67 6.23 8.32
CA SER A 204 -11.51 4.95 9.00
C SER A 204 -10.67 3.98 8.18
N VAL A 205 -10.10 2.97 8.82
CA VAL A 205 -9.40 1.88 8.12
C VAL A 205 -10.34 1.15 7.14
N ASP A 206 -11.61 0.99 7.51
CA ASP A 206 -12.60 0.29 6.70
C ASP A 206 -12.92 1.06 5.41
N GLU A 207 -13.01 2.39 5.45
CA GLU A 207 -13.25 3.20 4.24
C GLU A 207 -12.10 3.03 3.22
N ILE A 208 -10.87 2.92 3.69
CA ILE A 208 -9.72 2.66 2.81
C ILE A 208 -9.68 1.18 2.36
N ALA A 209 -10.09 0.24 3.21
CA ALA A 209 -10.17 -1.17 2.88
C ALA A 209 -11.18 -1.45 1.75
N GLU A 210 -12.33 -0.75 1.74
CA GLU A 210 -13.31 -0.82 0.63
C GLU A 210 -12.68 -0.37 -0.70
N SER A 211 -11.82 0.65 -0.67
CA SER A 211 -11.09 1.11 -1.86
C SER A 211 -10.07 0.06 -2.34
N ILE A 212 -9.41 -0.65 -1.42
CA ILE A 212 -8.54 -1.79 -1.74
C ILE A 212 -9.35 -2.90 -2.41
N LEU A 213 -10.50 -3.27 -1.83
CA LEU A 213 -11.38 -4.28 -2.39
C LEU A 213 -11.88 -3.90 -3.79
N TYR A 214 -12.27 -2.64 -3.98
CA TYR A 214 -12.68 -2.14 -5.29
C TYR A 214 -11.58 -2.32 -6.33
N LEU A 215 -10.34 -1.90 -6.02
CA LEU A 215 -9.20 -2.05 -6.93
C LEU A 215 -8.84 -3.52 -7.18
N ALA A 216 -8.97 -4.39 -6.18
CA ALA A 216 -8.67 -5.81 -6.26
C ALA A 216 -9.69 -6.59 -7.11
N SER A 217 -10.95 -6.15 -7.10
CA SER A 217 -12.08 -6.87 -7.70
C SER A 217 -12.32 -6.53 -9.18
N ASP A 218 -13.15 -7.33 -9.83
CA ASP A 218 -13.60 -7.07 -11.21
C ASP A 218 -14.53 -5.85 -11.34
N ARG A 219 -14.96 -5.23 -10.22
CA ARG A 219 -15.68 -3.94 -10.22
C ARG A 219 -14.85 -2.81 -10.82
N SER A 220 -13.52 -2.92 -10.79
CA SER A 220 -12.57 -1.99 -11.42
C SER A 220 -11.92 -2.57 -12.68
N SER A 221 -12.62 -3.46 -13.41
CA SER A 221 -12.08 -4.20 -14.56
C SER A 221 -11.56 -3.32 -15.71
N TYR A 222 -12.07 -2.10 -15.84
CA TYR A 222 -11.61 -1.15 -16.87
C TYR A 222 -10.72 -0.04 -16.30
N MET A 223 -10.14 -0.26 -15.10
CA MET A 223 -9.26 0.70 -14.43
C MET A 223 -7.83 0.16 -14.34
N THR A 224 -6.88 0.84 -14.98
CA THR A 224 -5.44 0.58 -14.86
C THR A 224 -4.65 1.88 -15.02
N GLY A 225 -3.49 2.01 -14.37
CA GLY A 225 -2.65 3.21 -14.37
C GLY A 225 -3.20 4.37 -13.54
N HIS A 226 -4.29 4.15 -12.78
CA HIS A 226 -4.93 5.20 -12.01
C HIS A 226 -4.27 5.37 -10.63
N ALA A 227 -4.19 6.64 -10.19
CA ALA A 227 -3.88 7.01 -8.81
C ALA A 227 -5.21 7.36 -8.12
N LEU A 228 -5.77 6.39 -7.40
CA LEU A 228 -7.05 6.55 -6.70
C LEU A 228 -6.81 7.28 -5.38
N VAL A 229 -7.14 8.57 -5.37
CA VAL A 229 -7.05 9.42 -4.18
C VAL A 229 -8.29 9.22 -3.32
N VAL A 230 -8.09 8.94 -2.03
CA VAL A 230 -9.15 8.74 -1.02
C VAL A 230 -8.72 9.51 0.23
N ASP A 231 -8.99 10.81 0.26
CA ASP A 231 -8.40 11.76 1.21
C ASP A 231 -9.39 12.76 1.83
N GLY A 232 -10.68 12.55 1.64
CA GLY A 232 -11.71 13.47 2.15
C GLY A 232 -11.72 14.84 1.47
N GLY A 233 -11.03 14.97 0.32
CA GLY A 233 -10.95 16.20 -0.47
C GLY A 233 -9.73 17.08 -0.15
N GLU A 234 -8.75 16.60 0.65
CA GLU A 234 -7.57 17.39 1.02
C GLU A 234 -6.79 17.92 -0.19
N CYS A 235 -6.66 17.11 -1.25
CA CYS A 235 -5.91 17.50 -2.46
C CYS A 235 -6.56 18.62 -3.30
N ILE A 236 -7.80 19.00 -3.03
CA ILE A 236 -8.56 19.98 -3.81
C ILE A 236 -9.01 21.19 -2.99
N GLY A 237 -8.71 21.20 -1.67
CA GLY A 237 -9.07 22.26 -0.72
C GLY A 237 -7.98 23.29 -0.46
#